data_aee9ad9b7a5fc49b9cce64661db37789
#
_entry.id   aee9ad9b7a5fc49b9cce64661db37789
#
_cell.length_a   1.000
_cell.length_b   1.000
_cell.length_c   1.000
_cell.angle_alpha   90.00
_cell.angle_beta   90.00
_cell.angle_gamma   90.00
#
_symmetry.space_group_name_H-M   'P 1'
#
loop_
_entity.id
_entity.type
_entity.pdbx_description
1 polymer ?
#
loop_
_entity_poly.entity_id
_entity_poly.type
_entity_poly.pdbx_seq_one_letter_code
_entity_poly.pdbx_strand_id
1 'polypeptide(L)'
;MRFRQYKFKFYLNARHGIYKNGLMGEIHPHTWEIVINVVKGRDETVKFHHLEHRVEEFLSAYQDKTLNDVPPFDMINPTLENICEYLKEELTKILNRNGWIFLMMEISESPSMSYVVSLIDDSYTEEMQTINSITDRILKDIKENDETK
;
A
#
# COMPACT_ATOMS: atom_id res chain seq x y z
N MET A 1 -2.65 -20.85 -16.53
CA MET A 1 -3.63 -21.00 -15.44
C MET A 1 -4.28 -19.65 -15.18
N ARG A 2 -5.60 -19.60 -15.13
CA ARG A 2 -6.33 -18.36 -14.84
C ARG A 2 -6.74 -18.36 -13.36
N PHE A 3 -6.38 -17.29 -12.65
CA PHE A 3 -6.85 -17.02 -11.30
C PHE A 3 -8.03 -16.07 -11.34
N ARG A 4 -8.89 -16.16 -10.34
CA ARG A 4 -9.96 -15.19 -10.14
C ARG A 4 -9.39 -13.98 -9.44
N GLN A 5 -9.54 -12.82 -10.08
CA GLN A 5 -9.10 -11.54 -9.52
C GLN A 5 -10.32 -10.77 -9.04
N TYR A 6 -10.18 -10.17 -7.88
CA TYR A 6 -11.25 -9.36 -7.28
C TYR A 6 -10.66 -8.05 -6.76
N LYS A 7 -11.49 -7.04 -6.74
CA LYS A 7 -11.17 -5.73 -6.20
C LYS A 7 -12.13 -5.41 -5.06
N PHE A 8 -11.60 -5.10 -3.90
CA PHE A 8 -12.36 -4.65 -2.75
C PHE A 8 -12.05 -3.19 -2.47
N LYS A 9 -13.05 -2.45 -2.03
CA LYS A 9 -12.91 -1.06 -1.62
C LYS A 9 -13.34 -0.90 -0.17
N PHE A 10 -12.55 -0.17 0.58
CA PHE A 10 -12.82 0.17 1.96
C PHE A 10 -12.60 1.65 2.18
N TYR A 11 -13.22 2.21 3.20
CA TYR A 11 -13.05 3.61 3.56
C TYR A 11 -12.59 3.71 5.01
N LEU A 12 -11.61 4.56 5.24
CA LEU A 12 -11.12 4.90 6.56
C LEU A 12 -11.36 6.40 6.80
N ASN A 13 -12.24 6.70 7.73
CA ASN A 13 -12.48 8.07 8.21
C ASN A 13 -11.63 8.30 9.45
N ALA A 14 -10.66 9.17 9.38
CA ALA A 14 -9.80 9.47 10.52
C ALA A 14 -9.16 10.84 10.36
N ARG A 15 -8.44 11.27 11.38
CA ARG A 15 -7.66 12.51 11.40
C ARG A 15 -6.18 12.19 11.56
N HIS A 16 -5.35 13.03 11.01
CA HIS A 16 -3.92 12.96 11.22
C HIS A 16 -3.25 14.33 11.19
N GLY A 17 -2.10 14.42 11.85
CA GLY A 17 -1.14 15.49 11.68
C GLY A 17 0.20 14.91 11.26
N ILE A 18 0.90 15.59 10.37
CA ILE A 18 2.19 15.13 9.85
C ILE A 18 3.31 15.89 10.53
N TYR A 19 4.29 15.17 11.06
CA TYR A 19 5.51 15.74 11.57
C TYR A 19 6.43 16.19 10.43
N LYS A 20 6.85 17.45 10.49
CA LYS A 20 7.88 18.01 9.61
C LYS A 20 8.89 18.80 10.45
N ASN A 21 10.17 18.48 10.29
CA ASN A 21 11.26 19.18 11.01
C ASN A 21 11.05 19.24 12.54
N GLY A 22 10.54 18.15 13.13
CA GLY A 22 10.30 18.06 14.57
C GLY A 22 9.04 18.78 15.07
N LEU A 23 8.25 19.36 14.17
CA LEU A 23 7.01 20.05 14.49
C LEU A 23 5.79 19.28 13.97
N MET A 24 4.79 19.17 14.84
CA MET A 24 3.49 18.60 14.46
C MET A 24 2.74 19.59 13.59
N GLY A 25 2.32 19.14 12.40
CA GLY A 25 1.40 19.88 11.54
C GLY A 25 -0.01 19.91 12.12
N GLU A 26 -0.87 20.71 11.50
CA GLU A 26 -2.28 20.79 11.85
C GLU A 26 -2.96 19.42 11.68
N ILE A 27 -3.72 19.01 12.68
CA ILE A 27 -4.52 17.80 12.62
C ILE A 27 -5.76 18.07 11.76
N HIS A 28 -5.94 17.26 10.71
CA HIS A 28 -7.02 17.42 9.75
C HIS A 28 -7.65 16.09 9.39
N PRO A 29 -8.94 16.09 9.00
CA PRO A 29 -9.65 14.86 8.66
C PRO A 29 -9.43 14.47 7.19
N HIS A 30 -9.44 13.16 6.96
CA HIS A 30 -9.54 12.57 5.63
C HIS A 30 -10.51 11.40 5.63
N THR A 31 -11.07 11.13 4.47
CA THR A 31 -11.65 9.84 4.15
C THR A 31 -10.72 9.16 3.15
N TRP A 32 -9.90 8.23 3.64
CA TRP A 32 -9.04 7.44 2.76
C TRP A 32 -9.86 6.37 2.06
N GLU A 33 -9.76 6.32 0.75
CA GLU A 33 -10.27 5.20 -0.03
C GLU A 33 -9.15 4.17 -0.18
N ILE A 34 -9.42 2.96 0.25
CA ILE A 34 -8.47 1.84 0.21
C ILE A 34 -9.02 0.82 -0.78
N VAL A 35 -8.26 0.59 -1.85
CA VAL A 35 -8.58 -0.39 -2.89
C VAL A 35 -7.56 -1.49 -2.85
N ILE A 36 -8.00 -2.74 -2.71
CA ILE A 36 -7.13 -3.90 -2.76
C ILE A 36 -7.52 -4.81 -3.93
N ASN A 37 -6.53 -5.23 -4.71
CA ASN A 37 -6.67 -6.25 -5.72
C ASN A 37 -6.11 -7.56 -5.19
N VAL A 38 -6.89 -8.62 -5.28
CA VAL A 38 -6.60 -9.91 -4.68
C VAL A 38 -6.92 -11.04 -5.64
N VAL A 39 -6.29 -12.18 -5.42
CA VAL A 39 -6.49 -13.39 -6.21
C VAL A 39 -6.98 -14.51 -5.31
N LYS A 40 -7.88 -15.33 -5.85
CA LYS A 40 -8.34 -16.58 -5.24
C LYS A 40 -8.16 -17.74 -6.20
N GLY A 41 -7.82 -18.92 -5.66
CA GLY A 41 -7.73 -20.15 -6.43
C GLY A 41 -9.08 -20.55 -7.04
N ARG A 42 -9.05 -21.31 -8.15
CA ARG A 42 -10.25 -21.63 -8.93
C ARG A 42 -11.27 -22.50 -8.21
N ASP A 43 -10.79 -23.44 -7.40
CA ASP A 43 -11.61 -24.51 -6.86
C ASP A 43 -12.18 -24.20 -5.47
N GLU A 44 -11.95 -22.97 -4.98
CA GLU A 44 -12.44 -22.56 -3.69
C GLU A 44 -13.74 -21.77 -3.79
N THR A 45 -14.62 -22.01 -2.85
CA THR A 45 -15.83 -21.19 -2.67
C THR A 45 -15.43 -19.79 -2.21
N VAL A 46 -15.88 -18.77 -2.93
CA VAL A 46 -15.56 -17.39 -2.62
C VAL A 46 -16.52 -16.87 -1.55
N LYS A 47 -15.95 -16.40 -0.44
CA LYS A 47 -16.68 -15.83 0.69
C LYS A 47 -16.35 -14.33 0.83
N PHE A 48 -16.95 -13.50 -0.01
CA PHE A 48 -16.67 -12.06 -0.05
C PHE A 48 -16.96 -11.35 1.27
N HIS A 49 -18.14 -11.61 1.85
CA HIS A 49 -18.54 -10.95 3.08
C HIS A 49 -17.68 -11.30 4.28
N HIS A 50 -17.12 -12.49 4.29
CA HIS A 50 -16.18 -12.89 5.33
C HIS A 50 -14.90 -12.07 5.28
N LEU A 51 -14.34 -11.86 4.09
CA LEU A 51 -13.16 -11.02 3.90
C LEU A 51 -13.46 -9.56 4.23
N GLU A 52 -14.56 -9.02 3.69
CA GLU A 52 -15.00 -7.65 3.98
C GLU A 52 -15.12 -7.40 5.49
N HIS A 53 -15.78 -8.32 6.19
CA HIS A 53 -15.96 -8.21 7.63
C HIS A 53 -14.63 -8.22 8.40
N ARG A 54 -13.70 -9.07 8.03
CA ARG A 54 -12.39 -9.14 8.66
C ARG A 54 -11.58 -7.85 8.48
N VAL A 55 -11.61 -7.29 7.28
CA VAL A 55 -10.92 -6.03 6.99
C VAL A 55 -11.58 -4.86 7.73
N GLU A 56 -12.90 -4.79 7.73
CA GLU A 56 -13.64 -3.73 8.43
C GLU A 56 -13.44 -3.82 9.95
N GLU A 57 -13.40 -5.01 10.51
CA GLU A 57 -13.08 -5.23 11.92
C GLU A 57 -11.69 -4.69 12.28
N PHE A 58 -10.69 -4.96 11.43
CA PHE A 58 -9.36 -4.42 11.60
C PHE A 58 -9.35 -2.88 11.51
N LEU A 59 -10.00 -2.31 10.50
CA LEU A 59 -10.06 -0.87 10.30
C LEU A 59 -10.84 -0.15 11.41
N SER A 60 -11.73 -0.84 12.11
CA SER A 60 -12.54 -0.24 13.19
C SER A 60 -11.71 0.34 14.32
N ALA A 61 -10.49 -0.17 14.52
CA ALA A 61 -9.56 0.36 15.51
C ALA A 61 -9.10 1.79 15.19
N TYR A 62 -9.22 2.22 13.95
CA TYR A 62 -8.76 3.51 13.44
C TYR A 62 -9.90 4.45 13.05
N GLN A 63 -11.11 3.94 12.84
CA GLN A 63 -12.26 4.74 12.41
C GLN A 63 -12.56 5.85 13.41
N ASP A 64 -12.77 7.06 12.89
CA ASP A 64 -13.15 8.27 13.63
C ASP A 64 -12.13 8.71 14.71
N LYS A 65 -10.91 8.24 14.62
CA LYS A 65 -9.83 8.57 15.55
C LYS A 65 -8.79 9.49 14.94
N THR A 66 -7.98 10.09 15.80
CA THR A 66 -6.73 10.75 15.40
C THR A 66 -5.65 9.69 15.36
N LEU A 67 -5.13 9.39 14.16
CA LEU A 67 -4.17 8.30 13.95
C LEU A 67 -2.92 8.47 14.80
N ASN A 68 -2.47 9.71 15.03
CA ASN A 68 -1.29 10.00 15.85
C ASN A 68 -1.39 9.47 17.30
N ASP A 69 -2.59 9.21 17.79
CA ASP A 69 -2.84 8.68 19.12
C ASP A 69 -2.98 7.16 19.17
N VAL A 70 -2.96 6.50 18.01
CA VAL A 70 -3.21 5.06 17.90
C VAL A 70 -1.97 4.33 17.36
N PRO A 71 -1.47 3.30 18.05
CA PRO A 71 -0.36 2.50 17.53
C PRO A 71 -0.68 1.89 16.15
N PRO A 72 0.27 1.87 15.22
CA PRO A 72 1.68 2.27 15.34
C PRO A 72 1.95 3.75 15.06
N PHE A 73 0.92 4.54 14.75
CA PHE A 73 1.05 5.93 14.29
C PHE A 73 1.34 6.93 15.43
N ASP A 74 1.34 6.46 16.67
CA ASP A 74 1.89 7.19 17.82
C ASP A 74 3.43 7.27 17.77
N MET A 75 4.07 6.36 17.02
CA MET A 75 5.52 6.27 16.85
C MET A 75 5.97 6.46 15.40
N ILE A 76 5.10 6.17 14.43
CA ILE A 76 5.35 6.32 13.00
C ILE A 76 4.56 7.51 12.47
N ASN A 77 5.24 8.42 11.77
CA ASN A 77 4.58 9.56 11.15
C ASN A 77 3.48 9.08 10.18
N PRO A 78 2.20 9.45 10.39
CA PRO A 78 1.09 8.93 9.61
C PRO A 78 0.93 9.63 8.24
N THR A 79 2.00 9.63 7.46
CA THR A 79 1.94 10.05 6.05
C THR A 79 1.14 9.06 5.23
N LEU A 80 0.67 9.47 4.06
CA LEU A 80 -0.07 8.59 3.15
C LEU A 80 0.74 7.31 2.85
N GLU A 81 2.03 7.47 2.59
CA GLU A 81 2.94 6.36 2.29
C GLU A 81 3.07 5.41 3.48
N ASN A 82 3.29 5.92 4.68
CA ASN A 82 3.44 5.10 5.88
C ASN A 82 2.14 4.41 6.27
N ILE A 83 1.01 5.08 6.12
CA ILE A 83 -0.31 4.47 6.33
C ILE A 83 -0.49 3.31 5.35
N CYS A 84 -0.18 3.51 4.07
CA CYS A 84 -0.32 2.48 3.05
C CYS A 84 0.57 1.27 3.33
N GLU A 85 1.84 1.49 3.61
CA GLU A 85 2.78 0.41 3.90
C GLU A 85 2.36 -0.43 5.12
N TYR A 86 1.91 0.23 6.18
CA TYR A 86 1.39 -0.45 7.37
C TYR A 86 0.13 -1.26 7.06
N LEU A 87 -0.85 -0.66 6.37
CA LEU A 87 -2.09 -1.34 6.01
C LEU A 87 -1.82 -2.52 5.08
N LYS A 88 -0.91 -2.38 4.11
CA LYS A 88 -0.48 -3.48 3.24
C LYS A 88 -0.02 -4.68 4.07
N GLU A 89 0.86 -4.44 5.02
CA GLU A 89 1.42 -5.50 5.86
C GLU A 89 0.35 -6.23 6.67
N GLU A 90 -0.52 -5.47 7.33
CA GLU A 90 -1.58 -6.04 8.16
C GLU A 90 -2.69 -6.71 7.34
N LEU A 91 -3.11 -6.10 6.24
CA LEU A 91 -4.12 -6.67 5.36
C LEU A 91 -3.63 -7.92 4.64
N THR A 92 -2.35 -7.99 4.30
CA THR A 92 -1.74 -9.19 3.73
C THR A 92 -1.84 -10.38 4.69
N LYS A 93 -1.64 -10.15 5.99
CA LYS A 93 -1.83 -11.21 7.00
C LYS A 93 -3.28 -11.71 7.05
N ILE A 94 -4.24 -10.79 7.00
CA ILE A 94 -5.68 -11.13 6.98
C ILE A 94 -6.03 -11.91 5.71
N LEU A 95 -5.56 -11.47 4.56
CA LEU A 95 -5.77 -12.13 3.27
C LEU A 95 -5.24 -13.55 3.29
N ASN A 96 -4.00 -13.73 3.71
CA ASN A 96 -3.34 -15.04 3.73
C ASN A 96 -4.06 -16.04 4.64
N ARG A 97 -4.56 -15.59 5.80
CA ARG A 97 -5.33 -16.44 6.72
C ARG A 97 -6.66 -16.90 6.14
N ASN A 98 -7.20 -16.17 5.18
CA ASN A 98 -8.50 -16.43 4.56
C ASN A 98 -8.38 -17.00 3.14
N GLY A 99 -7.18 -17.43 2.75
CA GLY A 99 -6.94 -18.07 1.45
C GLY A 99 -6.91 -17.12 0.26
N TRP A 100 -6.69 -15.84 0.50
CA TRP A 100 -6.54 -14.82 -0.53
C TRP A 100 -5.07 -14.45 -0.71
N ILE A 101 -4.72 -14.04 -1.91
CA ILE A 101 -3.38 -13.56 -2.25
C ILE A 101 -3.44 -12.09 -2.63
N PHE A 102 -2.65 -11.27 -1.96
CA PHE A 102 -2.48 -9.86 -2.26
C PHE A 102 -1.78 -9.66 -3.61
N LEU A 103 -2.30 -8.77 -4.44
CA LEU A 103 -1.66 -8.32 -5.66
C LEU A 103 -1.23 -6.87 -5.59
N MET A 104 -2.15 -5.99 -5.22
CA MET A 104 -1.93 -4.55 -5.25
C MET A 104 -2.84 -3.86 -4.25
N MET A 105 -2.37 -2.76 -3.70
CA MET A 105 -3.19 -1.86 -2.90
C MET A 105 -2.96 -0.42 -3.33
N GLU A 106 -4.02 0.33 -3.34
CA GLU A 106 -4.03 1.75 -3.63
C GLU A 106 -4.78 2.47 -2.53
N ILE A 107 -4.20 3.52 -2.00
CA ILE A 107 -4.84 4.37 -1.00
C ILE A 107 -4.83 5.82 -1.46
N SER A 108 -5.99 6.47 -1.39
CA SER A 108 -6.20 7.83 -1.87
C SER A 108 -6.67 8.75 -0.74
N GLU A 109 -6.04 9.90 -0.59
CA GLU A 109 -6.52 11.00 0.26
C GLU A 109 -7.49 11.91 -0.48
N SER A 110 -7.35 11.99 -1.79
CA SER A 110 -8.20 12.78 -2.69
C SER A 110 -8.48 12.00 -3.98
N PRO A 111 -9.50 12.39 -4.76
CA PRO A 111 -9.78 11.73 -6.04
C PRO A 111 -8.66 11.84 -7.07
N SER A 112 -7.75 12.79 -6.91
CA SER A 112 -6.72 13.10 -7.91
C SER A 112 -5.38 12.42 -7.66
N MET A 113 -5.16 11.82 -6.48
CA MET A 113 -3.85 11.29 -6.12
C MET A 113 -3.96 10.08 -5.21
N SER A 114 -3.20 9.05 -5.56
CA SER A 114 -3.11 7.80 -4.81
C SER A 114 -1.66 7.37 -4.62
N TYR A 115 -1.42 6.65 -3.55
CA TYR A 115 -0.20 5.88 -3.35
C TYR A 115 -0.49 4.40 -3.61
N VAL A 116 0.38 3.75 -4.38
CA VAL A 116 0.18 2.37 -4.84
C VAL A 116 1.35 1.49 -4.39
N VAL A 117 1.03 0.35 -3.81
CA VAL A 117 2.00 -0.71 -3.53
C VAL A 117 1.54 -2.00 -4.19
N SER A 118 2.47 -2.76 -4.75
CA SER A 118 2.13 -3.99 -5.46
C SER A 118 3.08 -5.13 -5.10
N LEU A 119 2.61 -6.37 -5.29
CA LEU A 119 3.44 -7.56 -5.14
C LEU A 119 4.64 -7.55 -6.08
N ILE A 120 4.48 -6.92 -7.24
CA ILE A 120 5.54 -6.78 -8.24
C ILE A 120 6.75 -6.06 -7.65
N ASP A 121 6.53 -5.05 -6.81
CA ASP A 121 7.60 -4.28 -6.18
C ASP A 121 8.41 -5.13 -5.19
N ASP A 122 7.77 -6.09 -4.52
CA ASP A 122 8.43 -6.98 -3.57
C ASP A 122 9.14 -8.17 -4.24
N SER A 123 8.54 -8.74 -5.29
CA SER A 123 9.04 -9.96 -5.94
C SER A 123 10.09 -9.71 -7.01
N TYR A 124 10.14 -8.48 -7.54
CA TYR A 124 11.08 -8.09 -8.60
C TYR A 124 12.32 -7.35 -8.08
N THR A 125 12.54 -7.31 -6.77
CA THR A 125 13.65 -6.53 -6.20
C THR A 125 15.00 -6.95 -6.79
N GLU A 126 15.26 -8.25 -6.96
CA GLU A 126 16.51 -8.72 -7.54
C GLU A 126 16.57 -8.49 -9.05
N GLU A 127 15.49 -8.79 -9.78
CA GLU A 127 15.44 -8.57 -11.22
C GLU A 127 15.42 -7.08 -11.58
N MET A 128 14.70 -6.27 -10.84
CA MET A 128 14.67 -4.82 -11.02
C MET A 128 16.00 -4.17 -10.63
N GLN A 129 16.67 -4.65 -9.60
CA GLN A 129 18.04 -4.21 -9.28
C GLN A 129 19.00 -4.54 -10.41
N THR A 130 18.86 -5.71 -11.02
CA THR A 130 19.68 -6.10 -12.17
C THR A 130 19.38 -5.22 -13.39
N ILE A 131 18.10 -4.98 -13.70
CA ILE A 131 17.66 -4.10 -14.79
C ILE A 131 18.14 -2.67 -14.56
N ASN A 132 17.96 -2.12 -13.37
CA ASN A 132 18.42 -0.78 -13.02
C ASN A 132 19.95 -0.67 -13.13
N SER A 133 20.68 -1.69 -12.68
CA SER A 133 22.14 -1.76 -12.80
C SER A 133 22.60 -1.76 -14.27
N ILE A 134 21.90 -2.51 -15.13
CA ILE A 134 22.18 -2.54 -16.57
C ILE A 134 21.87 -1.19 -17.21
N THR A 135 20.72 -0.59 -16.87
CA THR A 135 20.30 0.71 -17.37
C THR A 135 21.28 1.80 -16.98
N ASP A 136 21.74 1.83 -15.73
CA ASP A 136 22.73 2.78 -15.24
C ASP A 136 24.07 2.63 -15.98
N ARG A 137 24.47 1.39 -16.27
CA ARG A 137 25.70 1.10 -17.03
C ARG A 137 25.58 1.65 -18.46
N ILE A 138 24.47 1.41 -19.13
CA ILE A 138 24.22 1.91 -20.49
C ILE A 138 24.25 3.47 -20.54
N LEU A 139 23.59 4.11 -19.57
CA LEU A 139 23.55 5.58 -19.48
C LEU A 139 24.95 6.16 -19.22
N LYS A 140 25.79 5.46 -18.44
CA LYS A 140 27.18 5.85 -18.19
C LYS A 140 28.00 5.75 -19.47
N ASP A 141 27.90 4.67 -20.20
CA ASP A 141 28.62 4.45 -21.46
C ASP A 141 28.25 5.50 -22.51
N ILE A 142 26.98 5.92 -22.58
CA ILE A 142 26.52 6.99 -23.48
C ILE A 142 27.18 8.32 -23.11
N LYS A 143 27.24 8.66 -21.83
CA LYS A 143 27.85 9.92 -21.36
C LYS A 143 29.35 9.98 -21.66
N GLU A 144 30.07 8.87 -21.41
CA GLU A 144 31.52 8.79 -21.68
C GLU A 144 31.82 8.92 -23.18
N ASN A 145 30.96 8.41 -24.06
CA ASN A 145 31.09 8.56 -25.50
C ASN A 145 30.80 9.99 -26.01
N ASP A 146 29.93 10.73 -25.34
CA ASP A 146 29.62 12.12 -25.70
C ASP A 146 30.74 13.09 -25.25
N GLU A 147 31.45 12.79 -24.18
CA GLU A 147 32.57 13.59 -23.67
C GLU A 147 33.87 13.39 -24.49
N THR A 148 33.93 12.35 -25.32
CA THR A 148 35.11 12.07 -26.18
C THR A 148 34.98 12.60 -27.62
N LYS A 149 33.91 13.31 -27.91
CA LYS A 149 33.72 14.04 -29.18
C LYS A 149 33.92 15.56 -29.01
#